data_044f228e868f2911a496c9d5ce521d9f
#
_entry.id   044f228e868f2911a496c9d5ce521d9f
#
_cell.length_a   1.000
_cell.length_b   1.000
_cell.length_c   1.000
_cell.angle_alpha   90.00
_cell.angle_beta   90.00
_cell.angle_gamma   90.00
#
_symmetry.space_group_name_H-M   'P 1'
#
loop_
_entity.id
_entity.type
_entity.pdbx_description
1 polymer ?
#
loop_
_entity_poly.entity_id
_entity_poly.type
_entity_poly.pdbx_seq_one_letter_code
_entity_poly.pdbx_strand_id
1 'polypeptide(L)'
;MAFNLNDPKKVSRIVETEYGYHIIQFIERRGDQVNVRHILLRPKVSEKDLRDATMRLDSIRKEIAAGKFTFDESVRYISQDKDSRNNKGMMVNSNPESERFGTTRFEMQDLPPEIARRIEGMQPGDMSEPFIMKDQRRNQDVAVIVRLNARVPGHSANLAEDYTMLKRMYEAYTKERIIKDWVENKIKDTYVHISDGWNNCDFRYDGWEKEKASNP
;
A
#
# COMPACT_ATOMS: atom_id res chain seq x y z
N MET A 1 -21.56 9.48 6.94
CA MET A 1 -21.98 10.46 8.00
C MET A 1 -21.90 11.90 7.50
N ALA A 2 -20.76 12.36 6.97
CA ALA A 2 -20.58 13.74 6.47
C ALA A 2 -21.65 14.15 5.43
N PHE A 3 -21.99 13.26 4.49
CA PHE A 3 -22.98 13.51 3.44
C PHE A 3 -24.43 13.71 3.95
N ASN A 4 -24.71 13.36 5.21
CA ASN A 4 -26.03 13.51 5.83
C ASN A 4 -26.16 14.82 6.64
N LEU A 5 -25.09 15.63 6.68
CA LEU A 5 -25.11 16.92 7.33
C LEU A 5 -25.57 17.98 6.33
N ASN A 6 -26.55 18.80 6.72
CA ASN A 6 -27.14 19.83 5.87
C ASN A 6 -27.17 21.22 6.51
N ASP A 7 -26.81 21.34 7.79
CA ASP A 7 -26.89 22.58 8.57
C ASP A 7 -25.49 23.02 9.00
N PRO A 8 -24.98 24.17 8.47
CA PRO A 8 -23.65 24.67 8.84
C PRO A 8 -23.50 25.06 10.31
N LYS A 9 -24.62 25.30 11.01
CA LYS A 9 -24.62 25.67 12.43
C LYS A 9 -24.52 24.46 13.36
N LYS A 10 -24.74 23.24 12.83
CA LYS A 10 -24.70 22.00 13.62
C LYS A 10 -23.42 21.23 13.38
N VAL A 11 -22.95 20.57 14.41
CA VAL A 11 -21.86 19.60 14.34
C VAL A 11 -22.43 18.18 14.43
N SER A 12 -21.69 17.22 13.89
CA SER A 12 -22.07 15.81 13.99
C SER A 12 -22.03 15.31 15.44
N ARG A 13 -22.65 14.17 15.70
CA ARG A 13 -22.27 13.32 16.83
C ARG A 13 -20.82 12.87 16.65
N ILE A 14 -20.23 12.34 17.72
CA ILE A 14 -18.91 11.71 17.65
C ILE A 14 -18.98 10.55 16.64
N VAL A 15 -18.09 10.59 15.64
CA VAL A 15 -17.93 9.55 14.62
C VAL A 15 -16.63 8.82 14.89
N GLU A 16 -16.71 7.55 15.22
CA GLU A 16 -15.55 6.70 15.42
C GLU A 16 -15.10 6.11 14.07
N THR A 17 -13.81 6.21 13.81
CA THR A 17 -13.14 5.60 12.65
C THR A 17 -11.84 4.95 13.12
N GLU A 18 -11.18 4.23 12.24
CA GLU A 18 -9.85 3.68 12.51
C GLU A 18 -8.77 4.75 12.80
N TYR A 19 -9.02 6.01 12.41
CA TYR A 19 -8.12 7.13 12.68
C TYR A 19 -8.39 7.81 14.04
N GLY A 20 -9.51 7.50 14.70
CA GLY A 20 -9.91 8.08 15.97
C GLY A 20 -11.33 8.62 15.98
N TYR A 21 -11.59 9.57 16.85
CA TYR A 21 -12.88 10.18 17.06
C TYR A 21 -12.97 11.52 16.33
N HIS A 22 -14.01 11.69 15.52
CA HIS A 22 -14.23 12.88 14.72
C HIS A 22 -15.49 13.61 15.17
N ILE A 23 -15.43 14.94 15.20
CA ILE A 23 -16.58 15.83 15.20
C ILE A 23 -16.53 16.59 13.88
N ILE A 24 -17.59 16.52 13.10
CA ILE A 24 -17.63 17.02 11.72
C ILE A 24 -18.63 18.17 11.67
N GLN A 25 -18.25 19.27 11.02
CA GLN A 25 -19.15 20.38 10.71
C GLN A 25 -19.28 20.52 9.18
N PHE A 26 -20.52 20.62 8.74
CA PHE A 26 -20.85 20.91 7.35
C PHE A 26 -20.55 22.39 7.04
N ILE A 27 -20.02 22.69 5.87
CA ILE A 27 -19.82 24.06 5.37
C ILE A 27 -20.77 24.33 4.22
N GLU A 28 -20.66 23.57 3.13
CA GLU A 28 -21.47 23.74 1.94
C GLU A 28 -21.54 22.43 1.12
N ARG A 29 -22.52 22.38 0.21
CA ARG A 29 -22.63 21.31 -0.78
C ARG A 29 -22.62 21.91 -2.17
N ARG A 30 -21.87 21.28 -3.08
CA ARG A 30 -21.85 21.60 -4.51
C ARG A 30 -22.05 20.31 -5.30
N GLY A 31 -23.29 20.08 -5.75
CA GLY A 31 -23.68 18.82 -6.39
C GLY A 31 -23.45 17.63 -5.46
N ASP A 32 -22.67 16.66 -5.91
CA ASP A 32 -22.33 15.46 -5.14
C ASP A 32 -21.14 15.65 -4.19
N GLN A 33 -20.50 16.82 -4.21
CA GLN A 33 -19.37 17.13 -3.33
C GLN A 33 -19.85 17.87 -2.08
N VAL A 34 -19.27 17.50 -0.94
CA VAL A 34 -19.56 18.11 0.37
C VAL A 34 -18.28 18.69 0.94
N ASN A 35 -18.32 19.99 1.23
CA ASN A 35 -17.24 20.67 1.95
C ASN A 35 -17.53 20.60 3.44
N VAL A 36 -16.57 20.05 4.21
CA VAL A 36 -16.68 19.86 5.65
C VAL A 36 -15.35 20.22 6.32
N ARG A 37 -15.43 20.60 7.58
CA ARG A 37 -14.28 20.65 8.47
C ARG A 37 -14.49 19.70 9.64
N HIS A 38 -13.40 19.16 10.21
CA HIS A 38 -13.51 18.26 11.35
C HIS A 38 -12.43 18.50 12.39
N ILE A 39 -12.73 18.07 13.59
CA ILE A 39 -11.75 17.91 14.68
C ILE A 39 -11.53 16.41 14.82
N LEU A 40 -10.28 15.97 14.74
CA LEU A 40 -9.86 14.59 14.99
C LEU A 40 -9.15 14.50 16.34
N LEU A 41 -9.69 13.68 17.22
CA LEU A 41 -9.04 13.29 18.49
C LEU A 41 -8.57 11.84 18.39
N ARG A 42 -7.27 11.62 18.55
CA ARG A 42 -6.68 10.27 18.62
C ARG A 42 -6.36 9.94 20.08
N PRO A 43 -6.95 8.89 20.67
CA PRO A 43 -6.55 8.42 21.97
C PRO A 43 -5.08 8.01 21.95
N LYS A 44 -4.33 8.40 22.95
CA LYS A 44 -2.96 7.92 23.13
C LYS A 44 -3.01 6.53 23.76
N VAL A 45 -2.28 5.58 23.19
CA VAL A 45 -2.08 4.27 23.79
C VAL A 45 -1.14 4.43 24.98
N SER A 46 -1.56 3.96 26.15
CA SER A 46 -0.71 4.03 27.35
C SER A 46 0.32 2.88 27.36
N GLU A 47 1.42 3.08 28.08
CA GLU A 47 2.39 2.00 28.31
C GLU A 47 1.77 0.78 29.00
N LYS A 48 0.76 1.00 29.82
CA LYS A 48 0.02 -0.09 30.46
C LYS A 48 -0.73 -0.92 29.43
N ASP A 49 -1.45 -0.27 28.50
CA ASP A 49 -2.20 -0.96 27.45
C ASP A 49 -1.27 -1.78 26.55
N LEU A 50 -0.08 -1.24 26.23
CA LEU A 50 0.93 -1.96 25.46
C LEU A 50 1.47 -3.18 26.21
N ARG A 51 1.74 -3.05 27.51
CA ARG A 51 2.16 -4.21 28.33
C ARG A 51 1.08 -5.27 28.40
N ASP A 52 -0.17 -4.88 28.65
CA ASP A 52 -1.30 -5.81 28.74
C ASP A 52 -1.52 -6.53 27.39
N ALA A 53 -1.43 -5.80 26.28
CA ALA A 53 -1.50 -6.37 24.94
C ALA A 53 -0.34 -7.35 24.65
N THR A 54 0.88 -7.01 25.03
CA THR A 54 2.05 -7.86 24.88
C THR A 54 1.91 -9.16 25.69
N MET A 55 1.48 -9.08 26.97
CA MET A 55 1.23 -10.26 27.81
C MET A 55 0.13 -11.15 27.22
N ARG A 56 -0.94 -10.55 26.70
CA ARG A 56 -2.01 -11.29 26.04
C ARG A 56 -1.51 -12.02 24.78
N LEU A 57 -0.70 -11.36 23.96
CA LEU A 57 -0.10 -11.99 22.77
C LEU A 57 0.87 -13.12 23.14
N ASP A 58 1.65 -12.99 24.22
CA ASP A 58 2.53 -14.08 24.68
C ASP A 58 1.72 -15.30 25.15
N SER A 59 0.60 -15.08 25.83
CA SER A 59 -0.32 -16.17 26.19
C SER A 59 -0.87 -16.88 24.97
N ILE A 60 -1.31 -16.12 23.96
CA ILE A 60 -1.80 -16.66 22.67
C ILE A 60 -0.69 -17.46 21.96
N ARG A 61 0.53 -16.94 21.91
CA ARG A 61 1.68 -17.62 21.34
C ARG A 61 1.94 -18.98 22.01
N LYS A 62 1.89 -19.02 23.32
CA LYS A 62 2.05 -20.26 24.10
C LYS A 62 0.93 -21.29 23.82
N GLU A 63 -0.28 -20.82 23.66
CA GLU A 63 -1.43 -21.69 23.34
C GLU A 63 -1.36 -22.24 21.92
N ILE A 64 -0.88 -21.43 20.93
CA ILE A 64 -0.59 -21.91 19.58
C ILE A 64 0.53 -22.96 19.63
N ALA A 65 1.62 -22.70 20.36
CA ALA A 65 2.72 -23.65 20.51
C ALA A 65 2.27 -24.96 21.18
N ALA A 66 1.30 -24.91 22.08
CA ALA A 66 0.69 -26.07 22.72
C ALA A 66 -0.35 -26.79 21.83
N GLY A 67 -0.59 -26.32 20.60
CA GLY A 67 -1.51 -26.94 19.66
C GLY A 67 -2.99 -26.76 19.99
N LYS A 68 -3.37 -25.85 20.88
CA LYS A 68 -4.78 -25.60 21.21
C LYS A 68 -5.57 -25.00 20.05
N PHE A 69 -4.93 -24.15 19.25
CA PHE A 69 -5.45 -23.61 18.02
C PHE A 69 -4.29 -23.17 17.11
N THR A 70 -4.59 -22.94 15.86
CA THR A 70 -3.60 -22.54 14.85
C THR A 70 -3.35 -21.04 14.86
N PHE A 71 -2.23 -20.62 14.26
CA PHE A 71 -1.95 -19.19 14.06
C PHE A 71 -3.05 -18.54 13.21
N ASP A 72 -3.51 -19.20 12.17
CA ASP A 72 -4.54 -18.68 11.25
C ASP A 72 -5.89 -18.48 11.96
N GLU A 73 -6.26 -19.38 12.87
CA GLU A 73 -7.44 -19.20 13.73
C GLU A 73 -7.28 -18.03 14.68
N SER A 74 -6.10 -17.87 15.30
CA SER A 74 -5.83 -16.73 16.17
C SER A 74 -5.95 -15.40 15.41
N VAL A 75 -5.45 -15.33 14.20
CA VAL A 75 -5.58 -14.14 13.34
C VAL A 75 -7.05 -13.81 13.09
N ARG A 76 -7.84 -14.80 12.70
CA ARG A 76 -9.26 -14.60 12.37
C ARG A 76 -10.08 -14.05 13.52
N TYR A 77 -9.85 -14.53 14.74
CA TYR A 77 -10.70 -14.22 15.89
C TYR A 77 -10.12 -13.13 16.81
N ILE A 78 -8.80 -12.94 16.80
CA ILE A 78 -8.13 -12.09 17.79
C ILE A 78 -7.48 -10.85 17.13
N SER A 79 -6.96 -10.99 15.91
CA SER A 79 -6.27 -9.88 15.27
C SER A 79 -7.18 -8.67 15.05
N GLN A 80 -6.67 -7.50 15.40
CA GLN A 80 -7.33 -6.21 15.17
C GLN A 80 -6.84 -5.54 13.87
N ASP A 81 -5.82 -6.13 13.22
CA ASP A 81 -5.35 -5.64 11.94
C ASP A 81 -6.32 -6.03 10.82
N LYS A 82 -7.03 -5.04 10.29
CA LYS A 82 -8.05 -5.24 9.27
C LYS A 82 -7.46 -5.65 7.91
N ASP A 83 -6.23 -5.25 7.63
CA ASP A 83 -5.60 -5.47 6.35
C ASP A 83 -5.18 -6.94 6.17
N SER A 84 -4.59 -7.53 7.21
CA SER A 84 -4.12 -8.92 7.16
C SER A 84 -5.13 -9.94 7.68
N ARG A 85 -6.04 -9.56 8.60
CA ARG A 85 -7.00 -10.47 9.23
C ARG A 85 -7.83 -11.28 8.22
N ASN A 86 -8.30 -10.63 7.17
CA ASN A 86 -9.09 -11.28 6.12
C ASN A 86 -8.23 -12.04 5.10
N ASN A 87 -6.92 -11.90 5.17
CA ASN A 87 -5.92 -12.59 4.35
C ASN A 87 -5.10 -13.60 5.17
N LYS A 88 -5.72 -14.29 6.14
CA LYS A 88 -5.09 -15.28 7.02
C LYS A 88 -3.83 -14.76 7.74
N GLY A 89 -3.78 -13.47 8.04
CA GLY A 89 -2.64 -12.80 8.66
C GLY A 89 -1.49 -12.45 7.70
N MET A 90 -1.62 -12.78 6.43
CA MET A 90 -0.57 -12.46 5.47
C MET A 90 -0.54 -10.96 5.18
N MET A 91 0.61 -10.36 5.40
CA MET A 91 0.89 -8.99 5.00
C MET A 91 1.00 -8.90 3.48
N VAL A 92 0.61 -7.76 2.92
CA VAL A 92 0.76 -7.45 1.50
C VAL A 92 1.76 -6.32 1.35
N ASN A 93 2.73 -6.50 0.46
CA ASN A 93 3.71 -5.46 0.14
C ASN A 93 3.01 -4.27 -0.52
N SER A 94 2.97 -3.16 0.17
CA SER A 94 2.34 -1.91 -0.28
C SER A 94 3.35 -0.86 -0.77
N ASN A 95 4.64 -1.20 -0.86
CA ASN A 95 5.65 -0.32 -1.44
C ASN A 95 5.53 -0.32 -2.97
N PRO A 96 5.07 0.78 -3.61
CA PRO A 96 4.88 0.82 -5.06
C PRO A 96 6.20 0.75 -5.85
N GLU A 97 7.34 1.03 -5.21
CA GLU A 97 8.66 0.95 -5.82
C GLU A 97 9.24 -0.48 -5.78
N SER A 98 8.64 -1.36 -4.96
CA SER A 98 9.06 -2.75 -4.87
C SER A 98 8.60 -3.56 -6.07
N GLU A 99 9.47 -4.41 -6.59
CA GLU A 99 9.13 -5.41 -7.60
C GLU A 99 8.07 -6.41 -7.10
N ARG A 100 7.95 -6.58 -5.76
CA ARG A 100 6.99 -7.45 -5.08
C ARG A 100 5.70 -6.73 -4.67
N PHE A 101 5.48 -5.49 -5.12
CA PHE A 101 4.25 -4.74 -4.82
C PHE A 101 2.98 -5.55 -5.08
N GLY A 102 2.05 -5.51 -4.14
CA GLY A 102 0.76 -6.19 -4.22
C GLY A 102 0.83 -7.71 -3.99
N THR A 103 2.00 -8.27 -3.67
CA THR A 103 2.17 -9.67 -3.31
C THR A 103 2.36 -9.84 -1.79
N THR A 104 2.33 -11.08 -1.32
CA THR A 104 2.64 -11.42 0.08
C THR A 104 4.14 -11.70 0.31
N ARG A 105 4.96 -11.43 -0.68
CA ARG A 105 6.42 -11.57 -0.63
C ARG A 105 7.06 -10.21 -0.40
N PHE A 106 8.10 -10.18 0.41
CA PHE A 106 8.83 -8.97 0.74
C PHE A 106 10.33 -9.21 0.56
N GLU A 107 11.01 -8.20 0.09
CA GLU A 107 12.44 -8.06 0.32
C GLU A 107 12.66 -7.51 1.72
N MET A 108 13.81 -7.77 2.32
CA MET A 108 14.07 -7.32 3.70
C MET A 108 13.96 -5.80 3.87
N GLN A 109 14.29 -5.05 2.84
CA GLN A 109 14.19 -3.58 2.80
C GLN A 109 12.75 -3.06 2.71
N ASP A 110 11.80 -3.88 2.21
CA ASP A 110 10.38 -3.51 2.10
C ASP A 110 9.60 -3.74 3.39
N LEU A 111 10.19 -4.45 4.33
CA LEU A 111 9.57 -4.74 5.62
C LEU A 111 9.76 -3.57 6.59
N PRO A 112 8.79 -3.32 7.49
CA PRO A 112 9.03 -2.47 8.64
C PRO A 112 10.29 -2.92 9.40
N PRO A 113 11.18 -1.97 9.80
CA PRO A 113 12.47 -2.32 10.40
C PRO A 113 12.37 -3.21 11.65
N GLU A 114 11.28 -3.07 12.41
CA GLU A 114 11.01 -3.86 13.60
C GLU A 114 10.73 -5.33 13.24
N ILE A 115 9.97 -5.56 12.17
CA ILE A 115 9.67 -6.90 11.65
C ILE A 115 10.94 -7.50 11.05
N ALA A 116 11.63 -6.76 10.18
CA ALA A 116 12.86 -7.23 9.52
C ALA A 116 13.89 -7.77 10.54
N ARG A 117 14.15 -6.99 11.59
CA ARG A 117 15.07 -7.42 12.67
C ARG A 117 14.62 -8.68 13.41
N ARG A 118 13.30 -8.88 13.56
CA ARG A 118 12.79 -10.07 14.28
C ARG A 118 12.87 -11.33 13.46
N ILE A 119 12.61 -11.25 12.16
CA ILE A 119 12.58 -12.44 11.30
C ILE A 119 13.97 -12.83 10.79
N GLU A 120 15.02 -12.03 10.98
CA GLU A 120 16.35 -12.28 10.44
C GLU A 120 16.89 -13.66 10.82
N GLY A 121 16.77 -14.04 12.11
CA GLY A 121 17.22 -15.35 12.62
C GLY A 121 16.17 -16.45 12.64
N MET A 122 14.93 -16.19 12.17
CA MET A 122 13.83 -17.14 12.23
C MET A 122 13.88 -18.14 11.07
N GLN A 123 13.42 -19.37 11.32
CA GLN A 123 13.19 -20.39 10.30
C GLN A 123 11.71 -20.36 9.82
N PRO A 124 11.42 -20.82 8.60
CA PRO A 124 10.04 -21.01 8.16
C PRO A 124 9.23 -21.84 9.16
N GLY A 125 8.07 -21.30 9.56
CA GLY A 125 7.21 -21.87 10.59
C GLY A 125 7.36 -21.23 11.97
N ASP A 126 8.48 -20.58 12.25
CA ASP A 126 8.71 -19.94 13.56
C ASP A 126 7.78 -18.75 13.79
N MET A 127 7.43 -18.55 15.05
CA MET A 127 6.73 -17.38 15.56
C MET A 127 7.66 -16.51 16.41
N SER A 128 7.63 -15.20 16.20
CA SER A 128 8.38 -14.27 17.04
C SER A 128 7.81 -14.21 18.46
N GLU A 129 8.62 -13.72 19.39
CA GLU A 129 8.08 -13.17 20.62
C GLU A 129 7.24 -11.93 20.33
N PRO A 130 6.27 -11.58 21.18
CA PRO A 130 5.56 -10.33 21.07
C PRO A 130 6.51 -9.13 21.14
N PHE A 131 6.28 -8.15 20.29
CA PHE A 131 7.05 -6.91 20.29
C PHE A 131 6.16 -5.72 19.95
N ILE A 132 6.65 -4.53 20.22
CA ILE A 132 5.96 -3.29 19.92
C ILE A 132 6.55 -2.72 18.63
N MET A 133 5.65 -2.30 17.72
CA MET A 133 6.02 -1.57 16.52
C MET A 133 5.05 -0.41 16.29
N LYS A 134 5.44 0.52 15.43
CA LYS A 134 4.58 1.63 15.06
C LYS A 134 3.70 1.27 13.86
N ASP A 135 2.40 1.31 14.06
CA ASP A 135 1.45 1.32 12.94
C ASP A 135 1.51 2.69 12.25
N GLN A 136 2.12 2.73 11.08
CA GLN A 136 2.35 3.99 10.34
C GLN A 136 1.03 4.64 9.88
N ARG A 137 -0.01 3.84 9.58
CA ARG A 137 -1.31 4.38 9.14
C ARG A 137 -2.04 5.08 10.27
N ARG A 138 -2.07 4.44 11.43
CA ARG A 138 -2.74 5.00 12.62
C ARG A 138 -1.84 5.92 13.43
N ASN A 139 -0.53 5.89 13.14
CA ASN A 139 0.51 6.59 13.92
C ASN A 139 0.43 6.27 15.42
N GLN A 140 0.23 4.98 15.73
CA GLN A 140 0.10 4.46 17.09
C GLN A 140 1.01 3.28 17.28
N ASP A 141 1.46 3.07 18.52
CA ASP A 141 2.21 1.88 18.89
C ASP A 141 1.24 0.70 19.07
N VAL A 142 1.61 -0.45 18.52
CA VAL A 142 0.84 -1.69 18.56
C VAL A 142 1.72 -2.86 19.00
N ALA A 143 1.16 -3.79 19.73
CA ALA A 143 1.80 -5.05 20.06
C ALA A 143 1.49 -6.07 18.96
N VAL A 144 2.51 -6.74 18.46
CA VAL A 144 2.42 -7.71 17.35
C VAL A 144 3.21 -8.97 17.63
N ILE A 145 2.79 -10.07 17.02
CA ILE A 145 3.57 -11.29 16.78
C ILE A 145 3.57 -11.57 15.29
N VAL A 146 4.67 -12.05 14.77
CA VAL A 146 4.80 -12.44 13.36
C VAL A 146 5.19 -13.90 13.25
N ARG A 147 4.70 -14.56 12.19
CA ARG A 147 5.11 -15.91 11.80
C ARG A 147 5.79 -15.85 10.45
N LEU A 148 6.97 -16.42 10.34
CA LEU A 148 7.67 -16.55 9.06
C LEU A 148 7.12 -17.78 8.32
N ASN A 149 6.39 -17.56 7.24
CA ASN A 149 5.80 -18.66 6.48
C ASN A 149 6.81 -19.34 5.55
N ALA A 150 7.64 -18.55 4.89
CA ALA A 150 8.65 -19.06 3.96
C ALA A 150 9.82 -18.09 3.85
N ARG A 151 10.96 -18.61 3.50
CA ARG A 151 12.15 -17.85 3.09
C ARG A 151 12.54 -18.33 1.70
N VAL A 152 12.47 -17.43 0.74
CA VAL A 152 12.81 -17.74 -0.65
C VAL A 152 14.24 -17.30 -0.91
N PRO A 153 15.16 -18.20 -1.23
CA PRO A 153 16.52 -17.83 -1.61
C PRO A 153 16.52 -17.04 -2.91
N GLY A 154 17.56 -16.23 -3.12
CA GLY A 154 17.74 -15.55 -4.40
C GLY A 154 17.81 -16.54 -5.56
N HIS A 155 17.05 -16.28 -6.60
CA HIS A 155 16.95 -17.12 -7.80
C HIS A 155 16.75 -16.28 -9.06
N SER A 156 17.05 -16.85 -10.22
CA SER A 156 16.68 -16.24 -11.48
C SER A 156 15.15 -16.28 -11.64
N ALA A 157 14.57 -15.15 -12.07
CA ALA A 157 13.12 -15.03 -12.21
C ALA A 157 12.55 -16.12 -13.14
N ASN A 158 11.45 -16.75 -12.70
CA ASN A 158 10.78 -17.79 -13.45
C ASN A 158 9.25 -17.66 -13.35
N LEU A 159 8.54 -18.22 -14.34
CA LEU A 159 7.08 -18.08 -14.44
C LEU A 159 6.32 -18.79 -13.31
N ALA A 160 6.88 -19.81 -12.70
CA ALA A 160 6.19 -20.57 -11.65
C ALA A 160 6.12 -19.77 -10.34
N GLU A 161 7.20 -19.06 -10.01
CA GLU A 161 7.32 -18.35 -8.73
C GLU A 161 7.10 -16.84 -8.84
N ASP A 162 7.44 -16.24 -9.99
CA ASP A 162 7.48 -14.80 -10.18
C ASP A 162 6.45 -14.27 -11.20
N TYR A 163 5.44 -15.07 -11.52
CA TYR A 163 4.44 -14.74 -12.54
C TYR A 163 3.88 -13.32 -12.42
N THR A 164 3.47 -12.92 -11.21
CA THR A 164 2.87 -11.60 -10.99
C THR A 164 3.83 -10.45 -11.29
N MET A 165 5.09 -10.60 -10.91
CA MET A 165 6.15 -9.63 -11.18
C MET A 165 6.45 -9.57 -12.69
N LEU A 166 6.71 -10.72 -13.31
CA LEU A 166 7.01 -10.82 -14.75
C LEU A 166 5.85 -10.29 -15.61
N LYS A 167 4.61 -10.60 -15.23
CA LYS A 167 3.41 -10.08 -15.90
C LYS A 167 3.39 -8.55 -15.86
N ARG A 168 3.60 -7.94 -14.69
CA ARG A 168 3.63 -6.47 -14.55
C ARG A 168 4.74 -5.83 -15.38
N MET A 169 5.93 -6.40 -15.35
CA MET A 169 7.05 -5.91 -16.17
C MET A 169 6.71 -5.97 -17.65
N TYR A 170 6.13 -7.09 -18.10
CA TYR A 170 5.71 -7.24 -19.49
C TYR A 170 4.56 -6.30 -19.89
N GLU A 171 3.58 -6.10 -18.99
CA GLU A 171 2.49 -5.15 -19.23
C GLU A 171 3.01 -3.71 -19.31
N ALA A 172 3.93 -3.31 -18.44
CA ALA A 172 4.56 -1.99 -18.47
C ALA A 172 5.35 -1.78 -19.79
N TYR A 173 6.18 -2.75 -20.15
CA TYR A 173 6.95 -2.73 -21.40
C TYR A 173 6.02 -2.67 -22.63
N THR A 174 4.98 -3.48 -22.66
CA THR A 174 4.03 -3.54 -23.78
C THR A 174 3.24 -2.23 -23.89
N LYS A 175 2.81 -1.66 -22.77
CA LYS A 175 2.12 -0.37 -22.74
C LYS A 175 3.00 0.75 -23.30
N GLU A 176 4.26 0.80 -22.90
CA GLU A 176 5.19 1.82 -23.38
C GLU A 176 5.41 1.68 -24.90
N ARG A 177 5.60 0.45 -25.39
CA ARG A 177 5.75 0.17 -26.83
C ARG A 177 4.52 0.58 -27.62
N ILE A 178 3.31 0.20 -27.15
CA ILE A 178 2.05 0.56 -27.83
C ILE A 178 1.88 2.09 -27.89
N ILE A 179 2.18 2.80 -26.81
CA ILE A 179 2.10 4.26 -26.78
C ILE A 179 3.09 4.86 -27.75
N LYS A 180 4.33 4.36 -27.78
CA LYS A 180 5.36 4.81 -28.71
C LYS A 180 4.90 4.61 -30.17
N ASP A 181 4.51 3.41 -30.53
CA ASP A 181 4.04 3.07 -31.89
C ASP A 181 2.84 3.93 -32.31
N TRP A 182 1.90 4.16 -31.37
CA TRP A 182 0.74 5.02 -31.61
C TRP A 182 1.14 6.48 -31.85
N VAL A 183 2.04 7.04 -31.01
CA VAL A 183 2.51 8.42 -31.18
C VAL A 183 3.25 8.57 -32.50
N GLU A 184 4.18 7.68 -32.84
CA GLU A 184 4.92 7.71 -34.09
C GLU A 184 4.02 7.64 -35.33
N ASN A 185 2.96 6.82 -35.27
CA ASN A 185 1.97 6.77 -36.34
C ASN A 185 1.15 8.06 -36.40
N LYS A 186 0.74 8.62 -35.27
CA LYS A 186 0.01 9.89 -35.21
C LYS A 186 0.83 11.07 -35.75
N ILE A 187 2.12 11.11 -35.47
CA ILE A 187 3.03 12.13 -36.01
C ILE A 187 3.03 12.09 -37.55
N LYS A 188 3.01 10.88 -38.13
CA LYS A 188 2.98 10.74 -39.61
C LYS A 188 1.67 11.24 -40.22
N ASP A 189 0.55 10.95 -39.54
CA ASP A 189 -0.79 11.23 -40.08
C ASP A 189 -1.33 12.61 -39.69
N THR A 190 -0.66 13.32 -38.79
CA THR A 190 -1.12 14.61 -38.26
C THR A 190 -0.28 15.73 -38.84
N TYR A 191 -0.96 16.82 -39.27
CA TYR A 191 -0.25 18.03 -39.62
C TYR A 191 0.20 18.74 -38.33
N VAL A 192 1.52 18.94 -38.21
CA VAL A 192 2.13 19.69 -37.13
C VAL A 192 2.99 20.81 -37.72
N HIS A 193 2.82 22.02 -37.21
CA HIS A 193 3.67 23.15 -37.54
C HIS A 193 4.39 23.62 -36.29
N ILE A 194 5.70 23.56 -36.29
CA ILE A 194 6.54 24.07 -35.22
C ILE A 194 7.08 25.44 -35.67
N SER A 195 6.84 26.48 -34.87
CA SER A 195 7.31 27.84 -35.18
C SER A 195 8.82 27.92 -35.15
N ASP A 196 9.38 28.81 -36.00
CA ASP A 196 10.82 29.04 -36.05
C ASP A 196 11.38 29.40 -34.66
N GLY A 197 12.51 28.77 -34.32
CA GLY A 197 13.14 28.92 -33.00
C GLY A 197 12.77 27.86 -31.97
N TRP A 198 11.78 27.01 -32.23
CA TRP A 198 11.40 25.88 -31.37
C TRP A 198 11.83 24.52 -31.92
N ASN A 199 12.54 24.52 -33.06
CA ASN A 199 12.98 23.29 -33.75
C ASN A 199 14.20 22.63 -33.10
N ASN A 200 14.88 23.32 -32.16
CA ASN A 200 16.09 22.82 -31.49
C ASN A 200 15.78 22.13 -30.15
N CYS A 201 14.56 21.63 -29.97
CA CYS A 201 14.17 20.89 -28.78
C CYS A 201 14.45 19.39 -28.96
N ASP A 202 14.93 18.75 -27.90
CA ASP A 202 15.03 17.29 -27.82
C ASP A 202 13.62 16.72 -27.60
N PHE A 203 12.99 16.31 -28.71
CA PHE A 203 11.64 15.70 -28.64
C PHE A 203 11.74 14.25 -28.20
N ARG A 204 10.85 13.86 -27.30
CA ARG A 204 10.76 12.46 -26.82
C ARG A 204 10.52 11.44 -27.94
N TYR A 205 9.88 11.87 -29.03
CA TYR A 205 9.60 11.05 -30.21
C TYR A 205 10.08 11.80 -31.46
N ASP A 206 10.75 11.09 -32.38
CA ASP A 206 11.26 11.67 -33.62
C ASP A 206 10.14 11.89 -34.65
N GLY A 207 10.41 12.73 -35.65
CA GLY A 207 9.54 12.92 -36.79
C GLY A 207 8.51 14.05 -36.67
N TRP A 208 8.59 14.90 -35.63
CA TRP A 208 7.77 16.12 -35.52
C TRP A 208 8.13 17.16 -36.61
N GLU A 209 9.37 17.19 -37.06
CA GLU A 209 9.82 18.02 -38.17
C GLU A 209 9.64 17.23 -39.48
N LYS A 210 8.62 17.57 -40.24
CA LYS A 210 8.57 17.11 -41.65
C LYS A 210 9.56 17.94 -42.43
N GLU A 211 10.53 17.28 -43.06
CA GLU A 211 11.41 17.94 -44.06
C GLU A 211 10.55 18.83 -44.97
N LYS A 212 10.91 20.12 -45.05
CA LYS A 212 10.30 21.02 -46.04
C LYS A 212 10.44 20.33 -47.37
N ALA A 213 9.33 19.89 -47.94
CA ALA A 213 9.33 19.38 -49.29
C ALA A 213 10.03 20.44 -50.16
N SER A 214 11.23 20.13 -50.63
CA SER A 214 11.93 20.94 -51.58
C SER A 214 11.05 20.99 -52.83
N ASN A 215 10.35 22.12 -52.99
CA ASN A 215 9.62 22.41 -54.20
C ASN A 215 10.64 22.50 -55.35
N PRO A 216 10.46 21.73 -56.45
CA PRO A 216 11.33 21.82 -57.63
C PRO A 216 11.26 23.17 -58.33
#